data_bdacf5b2d6e70ca53f0f39e819446b49
#
_entry.id   bdacf5b2d6e70ca53f0f39e819446b49
#
_cell.length_a   1.000
_cell.length_b   1.000
_cell.length_c   1.000
_cell.angle_alpha   90.00
_cell.angle_beta   90.00
_cell.angle_gamma   90.00
#
_symmetry.space_group_name_H-M   'P 1'
#
loop_
_entity.id
_entity.type
_entity.pdbx_description
1 polymer ?
#
loop_
_entity_poly.entity_id
_entity_poly.type
_entity_poly.pdbx_seq_one_letter_code
_entity_poly.pdbx_strand_id
1 'polypeptide(L)'
;MPGANLVVKRVPETVAADVFAKAGGKSQQAAPVAGPGELGNYDAIIVGTGTRFGNLTGQMRTFLDQTGALWLSGALVGKVGSVFSSSATQHGGQESTFLTFHVTLLDQGMIIVGLPYAEQRQMGLDEIKGGSPYGASTITGGNGGENT
;
A
#
# COMPACT_ATOMS: atom_id res chain seq x y z
N MET A 1 -8.52 0.18 17.28
CA MET A 1 -9.87 -0.45 17.45
C MET A 1 -9.80 -1.41 18.61
N PRO A 2 -10.71 -1.34 19.57
CA PRO A 2 -10.75 -2.37 20.61
C PRO A 2 -10.97 -3.76 20.00
N GLY A 3 -10.14 -4.73 20.39
CA GLY A 3 -10.26 -6.11 19.91
C GLY A 3 -9.51 -6.45 18.60
N ALA A 4 -8.84 -5.50 17.93
CA ALA A 4 -8.02 -5.79 16.78
C ALA A 4 -6.57 -6.04 17.21
N ASN A 5 -5.97 -7.11 16.67
CA ASN A 5 -4.53 -7.37 16.78
C ASN A 5 -3.84 -6.83 15.51
N LEU A 6 -3.04 -5.78 15.65
CA LEU A 6 -2.34 -5.15 14.54
C LEU A 6 -0.92 -5.69 14.40
N VAL A 7 -0.60 -6.21 13.23
CA VAL A 7 0.75 -6.64 12.85
C VAL A 7 1.25 -5.76 11.71
N VAL A 8 2.36 -5.05 11.92
CA VAL A 8 2.98 -4.19 10.89
C VAL A 8 4.22 -4.90 10.34
N LYS A 9 4.27 -5.05 9.02
CA LYS A 9 5.38 -5.68 8.30
C LYS A 9 5.75 -4.88 7.05
N ARG A 10 6.93 -5.12 6.52
CA ARG A 10 7.39 -4.54 5.25
C ARG A 10 7.68 -5.63 4.23
N VAL A 11 7.49 -5.32 2.96
CA VAL A 11 7.92 -6.22 1.88
C VAL A 11 9.44 -6.23 1.75
N PRO A 12 10.05 -7.32 1.23
CA PRO A 12 11.48 -7.37 0.98
C PRO A 12 11.93 -6.27 0.01
N GLU A 13 13.11 -5.70 0.25
CA GLU A 13 13.77 -4.81 -0.71
C GLU A 13 14.38 -5.64 -1.84
N THR A 14 14.24 -5.18 -3.08
CA THR A 14 14.74 -5.84 -4.28
C THR A 14 15.85 -5.06 -4.97
N VAL A 15 16.07 -3.80 -4.57
CA VAL A 15 17.17 -2.96 -5.08
C VAL A 15 18.46 -3.28 -4.32
N ALA A 16 19.59 -3.27 -5.03
CA ALA A 16 20.89 -3.48 -4.40
C ALA A 16 21.14 -2.44 -3.30
N ALA A 17 21.74 -2.87 -2.18
CA ALA A 17 21.82 -2.08 -0.95
C ALA A 17 22.55 -0.73 -1.14
N ASP A 18 23.58 -0.69 -1.98
CA ASP A 18 24.32 0.53 -2.29
C ASP A 18 23.50 1.52 -3.14
N VAL A 19 22.69 1.02 -4.07
CA VAL A 19 21.80 1.83 -4.90
C VAL A 19 20.64 2.36 -4.03
N PHE A 20 20.06 1.51 -3.18
CA PHE A 20 19.00 1.90 -2.25
C PHE A 20 19.45 3.00 -1.29
N ALA A 21 20.65 2.86 -0.71
CA ALA A 21 21.21 3.87 0.18
C ALA A 21 21.50 5.22 -0.54
N LYS A 22 22.04 5.18 -1.76
CA LYS A 22 22.27 6.38 -2.59
C LYS A 22 20.97 7.10 -2.95
N ALA A 23 19.86 6.37 -3.05
CA ALA A 23 18.53 6.92 -3.28
C ALA A 23 17.84 7.44 -1.99
N GLY A 24 18.53 7.49 -0.86
CA GLY A 24 17.97 7.92 0.43
C GLY A 24 17.13 6.85 1.14
N GLY A 25 17.21 5.61 0.69
CA GLY A 25 16.46 4.51 1.29
C GLY A 25 16.93 4.18 2.71
N LYS A 26 15.98 3.94 3.61
CA LYS A 26 16.24 3.56 5.01
C LYS A 26 16.23 2.04 5.14
N SER A 27 17.42 1.42 5.17
CA SER A 27 17.57 -0.03 5.30
C SER A 27 17.19 -0.57 6.69
N GLN A 28 17.47 0.21 7.73
CA GLN A 28 17.12 -0.16 9.11
C GLN A 28 15.72 0.34 9.45
N GLN A 29 14.77 -0.60 9.48
CA GLN A 29 13.38 -0.34 9.83
C GLN A 29 12.94 -1.34 10.90
N ALA A 30 12.14 -0.88 11.87
CA ALA A 30 11.67 -1.70 12.99
C ALA A 30 10.72 -2.83 12.53
N ALA A 31 9.93 -2.60 11.48
CA ALA A 31 8.98 -3.59 10.98
C ALA A 31 9.72 -4.81 10.38
N PRO A 32 9.39 -6.05 10.80
CA PRO A 32 9.96 -7.26 10.22
C PRO A 32 9.55 -7.44 8.75
N VAL A 33 10.33 -8.21 8.01
CA VAL A 33 10.02 -8.54 6.62
C VAL A 33 8.86 -9.54 6.57
N ALA A 34 7.89 -9.30 5.70
CA ALA A 34 6.78 -10.19 5.45
C ALA A 34 7.18 -11.37 4.55
N GLY A 35 6.62 -12.55 4.84
CA GLY A 35 6.61 -13.66 3.91
C GLY A 35 5.29 -13.71 3.12
N PRO A 36 5.29 -13.98 1.80
CA PRO A 36 4.06 -13.98 1.01
C PRO A 36 3.00 -14.96 1.56
N GLY A 37 3.43 -16.13 2.01
CA GLY A 37 2.54 -17.18 2.52
C GLY A 37 1.80 -16.81 3.81
N GLU A 38 2.30 -15.86 4.60
CA GLU A 38 1.66 -15.49 5.86
C GLU A 38 0.39 -14.63 5.70
N LEU A 39 0.16 -14.06 4.49
CA LEU A 39 -1.05 -13.27 4.22
C LEU A 39 -2.33 -14.07 4.49
N GLY A 40 -2.31 -15.36 4.29
CA GLY A 40 -3.43 -16.25 4.61
C GLY A 40 -3.83 -16.29 6.09
N ASN A 41 -2.96 -15.84 7.01
CA ASN A 41 -3.20 -15.87 8.44
C ASN A 41 -3.93 -14.64 9.00
N TYR A 42 -4.17 -13.62 8.16
CA TYR A 42 -4.80 -12.37 8.57
C TYR A 42 -6.25 -12.30 8.08
N ASP A 43 -7.13 -11.70 8.87
CA ASP A 43 -8.54 -11.48 8.51
C ASP A 43 -8.72 -10.28 7.57
N ALA A 44 -7.83 -9.29 7.73
CA ALA A 44 -7.80 -8.09 6.91
C ALA A 44 -6.35 -7.67 6.62
N ILE A 45 -6.11 -7.11 5.44
CA ILE A 45 -4.79 -6.67 5.00
C ILE A 45 -4.89 -5.25 4.47
N ILE A 46 -4.13 -4.33 5.07
CA ILE A 46 -3.96 -2.97 4.55
C ILE A 46 -2.57 -2.89 3.94
N VAL A 47 -2.50 -2.57 2.66
CA VAL A 47 -1.24 -2.55 1.91
C VAL A 47 -0.82 -1.11 1.62
N GLY A 48 0.39 -0.75 2.01
CA GLY A 48 0.98 0.55 1.71
C GLY A 48 1.99 0.47 0.57
N THR A 49 1.89 1.37 -0.41
CA THR A 49 2.86 1.49 -1.50
C THR A 49 3.02 2.93 -1.95
N GLY A 50 4.24 3.38 -2.21
CA GLY A 50 4.44 4.61 -2.96
C GLY A 50 4.05 4.41 -4.42
N THR A 51 3.59 5.46 -5.09
CA THR A 51 3.36 5.40 -6.55
C THR A 51 4.68 5.30 -7.31
N ARG A 52 4.72 4.48 -8.32
CA ARG A 52 5.75 4.42 -9.35
C ARG A 52 5.08 4.46 -10.71
N PHE A 53 5.15 5.64 -11.37
CA PHE A 53 4.51 5.86 -12.68
C PHE A 53 3.02 5.47 -12.71
N GLY A 54 2.27 5.81 -11.64
CA GLY A 54 0.85 5.50 -11.52
C GLY A 54 0.53 4.05 -11.17
N ASN A 55 1.50 3.29 -10.65
CA ASN A 55 1.36 1.89 -10.25
C ASN A 55 2.05 1.64 -8.90
N LEU A 56 1.89 0.42 -8.36
CA LEU A 56 2.59 -0.03 -7.16
C LEU A 56 4.10 -0.17 -7.43
N THR A 57 4.90 -0.14 -6.37
CA THR A 57 6.37 -0.31 -6.48
C THR A 57 6.74 -1.71 -6.96
N GLY A 58 7.90 -1.84 -7.62
CA GLY A 58 8.43 -3.13 -8.05
C GLY A 58 8.62 -4.12 -6.90
N GLN A 59 9.03 -3.65 -5.72
CA GLN A 59 9.14 -4.46 -4.51
C GLN A 59 7.79 -5.10 -4.12
N MET A 60 6.75 -4.29 -4.09
CA MET A 60 5.40 -4.76 -3.79
C MET A 60 4.88 -5.72 -4.86
N ARG A 61 5.12 -5.43 -6.15
CA ARG A 61 4.73 -6.33 -7.23
C ARG A 61 5.43 -7.67 -7.12
N THR A 62 6.75 -7.68 -6.92
CA THR A 62 7.53 -8.91 -6.74
C THR A 62 7.04 -9.72 -5.55
N PHE A 63 6.65 -9.06 -4.45
CA PHE A 63 6.09 -9.74 -3.29
C PHE A 63 4.75 -10.40 -3.61
N LEU A 64 3.84 -9.67 -4.27
CA LEU A 64 2.52 -10.19 -4.65
C LEU A 64 2.59 -11.32 -5.70
N ASP A 65 3.54 -11.25 -6.62
CA ASP A 65 3.74 -12.31 -7.62
C ASP A 65 4.10 -13.67 -6.99
N GLN A 66 4.59 -13.68 -5.74
CA GLN A 66 4.89 -14.90 -4.99
C GLN A 66 3.65 -15.46 -4.25
N THR A 67 2.49 -14.83 -4.33
CA THR A 67 1.26 -15.29 -3.65
C THR A 67 0.46 -16.33 -4.44
N GLY A 68 1.00 -16.87 -5.52
CA GLY A 68 0.29 -17.82 -6.40
C GLY A 68 -0.28 -19.04 -5.68
N ALA A 69 0.42 -19.57 -4.66
CA ALA A 69 -0.10 -20.69 -3.86
C ALA A 69 -1.31 -20.31 -3.00
N LEU A 70 -1.37 -19.07 -2.50
CA LEU A 70 -2.53 -18.55 -1.76
C LEU A 70 -3.73 -18.36 -2.70
N TRP A 71 -3.47 -17.85 -3.91
CA TRP A 71 -4.49 -17.73 -4.94
C TRP A 71 -5.09 -19.09 -5.30
N LEU A 72 -4.23 -20.08 -5.59
CA LEU A 72 -4.65 -21.41 -5.98
C LEU A 72 -5.50 -22.11 -4.90
N SER A 73 -5.18 -21.89 -3.63
CA SER A 73 -5.91 -22.45 -2.49
C SER A 73 -7.14 -21.62 -2.07
N GLY A 74 -7.35 -20.43 -2.65
CA GLY A 74 -8.40 -19.51 -2.25
C GLY A 74 -8.19 -18.92 -0.84
N ALA A 75 -6.97 -18.88 -0.33
CA ALA A 75 -6.68 -18.50 1.06
C ALA A 75 -7.04 -17.06 1.40
N LEU A 76 -7.16 -16.17 0.40
CA LEU A 76 -7.52 -14.77 0.59
C LEU A 76 -8.99 -14.46 0.22
N VAL A 77 -9.74 -15.43 -0.26
CA VAL A 77 -11.14 -15.25 -0.66
C VAL A 77 -11.98 -14.78 0.54
N GLY A 78 -12.70 -13.67 0.35
CA GLY A 78 -13.57 -13.07 1.36
C GLY A 78 -12.85 -12.28 2.46
N LYS A 79 -11.52 -12.25 2.47
CA LYS A 79 -10.77 -11.37 3.41
C LYS A 79 -10.85 -9.92 2.97
N VAL A 80 -10.77 -8.99 3.93
CA VAL A 80 -10.83 -7.57 3.65
C VAL A 80 -9.46 -7.05 3.17
N GLY A 81 -9.47 -6.29 2.08
CA GLY A 81 -8.29 -5.63 1.52
C GLY A 81 -8.47 -4.12 1.41
N SER A 82 -7.46 -3.35 1.78
CA SER A 82 -7.43 -1.91 1.59
C SER A 82 -6.03 -1.46 1.17
N VAL A 83 -5.95 -0.31 0.50
CA VAL A 83 -4.69 0.23 -0.01
C VAL A 83 -4.53 1.67 0.45
N PHE A 84 -3.30 2.05 0.83
CA PHE A 84 -2.90 3.45 0.94
C PHE A 84 -1.65 3.73 0.10
N SER A 85 -1.50 4.98 -0.34
CA SER A 85 -0.40 5.36 -1.23
C SER A 85 0.14 6.74 -0.92
N SER A 86 1.32 7.03 -1.47
CA SER A 86 1.92 8.35 -1.45
C SER A 86 2.45 8.73 -2.83
N SER A 87 2.44 10.02 -3.14
CA SER A 87 3.08 10.59 -4.31
C SER A 87 3.83 11.87 -3.96
N ALA A 88 4.83 12.24 -4.76
CA ALA A 88 5.54 13.50 -4.59
C ALA A 88 4.69 14.70 -5.00
N THR A 89 3.69 14.53 -5.85
CA THR A 89 2.87 15.60 -6.41
C THR A 89 1.38 15.33 -6.23
N GLN A 90 0.56 16.39 -6.31
CA GLN A 90 -0.91 16.33 -6.16
C GLN A 90 -1.59 15.32 -7.10
N HIS A 91 -1.13 15.27 -8.36
CA HIS A 91 -1.70 14.41 -9.41
C HIS A 91 -0.69 13.36 -9.88
N GLY A 92 0.15 12.86 -8.97
CA GLY A 92 1.26 11.95 -9.25
C GLY A 92 0.88 10.50 -9.48
N GLY A 93 -0.41 10.18 -9.66
CA GLY A 93 -0.87 8.82 -9.93
C GLY A 93 -1.36 8.06 -8.70
N GLN A 94 -1.88 8.74 -7.68
CA GLN A 94 -2.44 8.12 -6.47
C GLN A 94 -3.60 7.20 -6.82
N GLU A 95 -4.62 7.72 -7.55
CA GLU A 95 -5.82 6.98 -7.91
C GLU A 95 -5.52 5.80 -8.85
N SER A 96 -4.65 6.01 -9.84
CA SER A 96 -4.26 4.92 -10.74
C SER A 96 -3.53 3.79 -10.00
N THR A 97 -2.69 4.15 -9.01
CA THR A 97 -2.04 3.17 -8.12
C THR A 97 -3.06 2.36 -7.33
N PHE A 98 -4.09 3.00 -6.78
CA PHE A 98 -5.16 2.28 -6.08
C PHE A 98 -5.90 1.34 -7.02
N LEU A 99 -6.36 1.84 -8.16
CA LEU A 99 -7.16 1.06 -9.10
C LEU A 99 -6.40 -0.15 -9.63
N THR A 100 -5.12 0.00 -9.98
CA THR A 100 -4.29 -1.13 -10.43
C THR A 100 -4.00 -2.12 -9.30
N PHE A 101 -3.89 -1.63 -8.05
CA PHE A 101 -3.73 -2.51 -6.90
C PHE A 101 -5.02 -3.28 -6.60
N HIS A 102 -6.19 -2.61 -6.69
CA HIS A 102 -7.50 -3.24 -6.47
C HIS A 102 -7.73 -4.41 -7.42
N VAL A 103 -7.30 -4.32 -8.67
CA VAL A 103 -7.35 -5.45 -9.62
C VAL A 103 -6.65 -6.68 -9.02
N THR A 104 -5.45 -6.51 -8.46
CA THR A 104 -4.72 -7.62 -7.83
C THR A 104 -5.46 -8.19 -6.61
N LEU A 105 -6.07 -7.33 -5.77
CA LEU A 105 -6.84 -7.81 -4.62
C LEU A 105 -8.12 -8.55 -5.03
N LEU A 106 -8.78 -8.09 -6.10
CA LEU A 106 -9.95 -8.77 -6.67
C LEU A 106 -9.59 -10.13 -7.25
N ASP A 107 -8.46 -10.25 -7.95
CA ASP A 107 -7.96 -11.54 -8.45
C ASP A 107 -7.68 -12.53 -7.31
N GLN A 108 -7.31 -12.04 -6.13
CA GLN A 108 -7.16 -12.85 -4.91
C GLN A 108 -8.51 -13.17 -4.23
N GLY A 109 -9.63 -12.65 -4.74
CA GLY A 109 -10.97 -12.86 -4.16
C GLY A 109 -11.25 -12.02 -2.91
N MET A 110 -10.49 -10.95 -2.66
CA MET A 110 -10.65 -10.10 -1.48
C MET A 110 -11.82 -9.12 -1.63
N ILE A 111 -12.35 -8.69 -0.49
CA ILE A 111 -13.36 -7.63 -0.40
C ILE A 111 -12.63 -6.30 -0.22
N ILE A 112 -12.77 -5.39 -1.19
CA ILE A 112 -12.09 -4.10 -1.15
C ILE A 112 -12.83 -3.12 -0.26
N VAL A 113 -12.09 -2.46 0.62
CA VAL A 113 -12.56 -1.32 1.42
C VAL A 113 -11.70 -0.09 1.09
N GLY A 114 -12.33 0.92 0.53
CA GLY A 114 -11.74 2.23 0.27
C GLY A 114 -11.83 3.18 1.47
N LEU A 115 -11.72 4.47 1.21
CA LEU A 115 -11.90 5.55 2.18
C LEU A 115 -13.23 6.28 1.91
N PRO A 116 -14.28 6.03 2.69
CA PRO A 116 -15.60 6.59 2.42
C PRO A 116 -15.63 8.11 2.66
N TYR A 117 -16.49 8.84 1.97
CA TYR A 117 -16.68 10.28 2.18
C TYR A 117 -17.28 10.64 3.55
N ALA A 118 -17.63 9.66 4.37
CA ALA A 118 -17.89 9.85 5.81
C ALA A 118 -16.63 10.36 6.55
N GLU A 119 -15.42 10.15 5.99
CA GLU A 119 -14.18 10.79 6.44
C GLU A 119 -14.15 12.24 5.92
N GLN A 120 -14.58 13.15 6.78
CA GLN A 120 -14.80 14.57 6.44
C GLN A 120 -13.53 15.31 6.01
N ARG A 121 -12.35 14.84 6.39
CA ARG A 121 -11.07 15.42 5.99
C ARG A 121 -10.86 15.37 4.47
N GLN A 122 -11.53 14.49 3.74
CA GLN A 122 -11.49 14.46 2.27
C GLN A 122 -12.19 15.65 1.63
N MET A 123 -13.10 16.33 2.35
CA MET A 123 -13.93 17.42 1.81
C MET A 123 -13.25 18.80 1.88
N GLY A 124 -12.15 18.92 2.61
CA GLY A 124 -11.44 20.19 2.75
C GLY A 124 -10.71 20.61 1.47
N LEU A 125 -10.72 21.91 1.17
CA LEU A 125 -10.07 22.52 0.00
C LEU A 125 -9.07 23.62 0.38
N ASP A 126 -8.82 23.77 1.66
CA ASP A 126 -8.01 24.84 2.28
C ASP A 126 -6.51 24.54 2.26
N GLU A 127 -6.13 23.30 1.99
CA GLU A 127 -4.73 22.87 1.92
C GLU A 127 -4.51 21.81 0.83
N ILE A 128 -3.27 21.66 0.41
CA ILE A 128 -2.86 20.59 -0.50
C ILE A 128 -2.74 19.29 0.30
N LYS A 129 -3.64 18.35 0.04
CA LYS A 129 -3.66 17.07 0.72
C LYS A 129 -4.04 15.92 -0.22
N GLY A 130 -3.73 14.70 0.20
CA GLY A 130 -4.19 13.50 -0.48
C GLY A 130 -5.62 13.12 -0.04
N GLY A 131 -5.99 11.90 -0.38
CA GLY A 131 -7.29 11.32 -0.08
C GLY A 131 -8.12 11.11 -1.34
N SER A 132 -8.74 9.96 -1.41
CA SER A 132 -9.69 9.62 -2.45
C SER A 132 -10.60 8.49 -1.95
N PRO A 133 -11.78 8.28 -2.56
CA PRO A 133 -12.65 7.18 -2.16
C PRO A 133 -12.03 5.80 -2.43
N TYR A 134 -10.99 5.73 -3.27
CA TYR A 134 -10.31 4.47 -3.62
C TYR A 134 -9.29 4.03 -2.57
N GLY A 135 -8.81 4.94 -1.71
CA GLY A 135 -7.86 4.66 -0.65
C GLY A 135 -7.29 5.93 -0.02
N ALA A 136 -6.67 5.79 1.14
CA ALA A 136 -6.00 6.90 1.79
C ALA A 136 -4.69 7.23 1.06
N SER A 137 -4.43 8.53 0.83
CA SER A 137 -3.18 8.96 0.21
C SER A 137 -2.61 10.20 0.89
N THR A 138 -1.30 10.39 0.69
CA THR A 138 -0.60 11.59 1.11
C THR A 138 0.30 12.12 0.01
N ILE A 139 0.58 13.42 0.05
CA ILE A 139 1.51 14.11 -0.85
C ILE A 139 2.77 14.39 -0.05
N THR A 140 3.91 13.82 -0.48
CA THR A 140 5.17 13.94 0.25
C THR A 140 6.03 15.11 -0.19
N GLY A 141 5.66 15.82 -1.27
CA GLY A 141 6.50 16.84 -1.87
C GLY A 141 7.80 16.27 -2.50
N GLY A 142 8.56 17.14 -3.15
CA GLY A 142 9.84 16.76 -3.79
C GLY A 142 10.94 16.37 -2.79
N ASN A 143 10.80 16.76 -1.52
CA ASN A 143 11.80 16.55 -0.47
C ASN A 143 11.48 15.35 0.46
N GLY A 144 10.63 14.44 0.02
CA GLY A 144 10.37 13.19 0.75
C GLY A 144 9.56 13.34 2.04
N GLY A 145 8.76 14.40 2.18
CA GLY A 145 7.79 14.52 3.28
C GLY A 145 8.17 15.47 4.40
N GLU A 146 9.11 16.37 4.19
CA GLU A 146 9.44 17.40 5.18
C GLU A 146 8.41 18.54 5.29
N ASN A 147 7.31 18.49 4.52
CA ASN A 147 6.30 19.55 4.43
C ASN A 147 4.85 19.07 4.65
N THR A 148 4.64 18.08 5.48
CA THR A 148 3.28 17.68 5.89
C THR A 148 3.11 17.75 7.40
#